data_4246293c15d6295ebb41fe37243c3c9c
#
_entry.id   4246293c15d6295ebb41fe37243c3c9c
#
_cell.length_a   1.000
_cell.length_b   1.000
_cell.length_c   1.000
_cell.angle_alpha   90.00
_cell.angle_beta   90.00
_cell.angle_gamma   90.00
#
_symmetry.space_group_name_H-M   'P 1'
#
loop_
_entity.id
_entity.type
_entity.pdbx_description
1 polymer ?
#
loop_
_entity_poly.entity_id
_entity_poly.type
_entity_poly.pdbx_seq_one_letter_code
_entity_poly.pdbx_strand_id
1 'polypeptide(L)'
;MIDRNSVSGMIRRFDPASDGEALKSRELALQLLECSPAPFSRAQFTPGHITCTGLVLGPDGESLLLVHHRRLGRWLLPGGHIEPEDAEIWEAARREVAEETGVSVAPDGTPPLGGVDVHGIPAGRSEPYHLHHDLVFAFRGAGWDCRVSHESREVAWCAPSALGRYDLPPSICRAYARVRELLSDG
;
A
#
# COMPACT_ATOMS: atom_id res chain seq x y z
N MET A 1 12.33 -11.82 10.16
CA MET A 1 12.30 -12.10 8.68
C MET A 1 10.87 -12.49 8.31
N ILE A 2 10.26 -11.79 7.38
CA ILE A 2 8.85 -12.03 6.95
C ILE A 2 8.69 -13.43 6.40
N ASP A 3 7.66 -14.15 6.89
CA ASP A 3 7.38 -15.51 6.42
C ASP A 3 6.57 -15.50 5.12
N ARG A 4 7.15 -16.05 4.07
CA ARG A 4 6.56 -16.16 2.73
C ARG A 4 5.20 -16.89 2.75
N ASN A 5 5.06 -17.94 3.56
CA ASN A 5 3.82 -18.71 3.62
C ASN A 5 2.70 -17.93 4.29
N SER A 6 3.03 -17.15 5.33
CA SER A 6 2.11 -16.24 5.99
C SER A 6 1.55 -15.21 5.01
N VAL A 7 2.44 -14.56 4.23
CA VAL A 7 2.06 -13.58 3.20
C VAL A 7 1.23 -14.22 2.09
N SER A 8 1.63 -15.39 1.58
CA SER A 8 0.83 -16.12 0.59
C SER A 8 -0.56 -16.46 1.11
N GLY A 9 -0.66 -16.91 2.38
CA GLY A 9 -1.93 -17.18 3.03
C GLY A 9 -2.82 -15.94 3.15
N MET A 10 -2.23 -14.78 3.45
CA MET A 10 -2.93 -13.51 3.51
C MET A 10 -3.49 -13.11 2.13
N ILE A 11 -2.65 -13.15 1.09
CA ILE A 11 -3.05 -12.82 -0.29
C ILE A 11 -4.14 -13.78 -0.79
N ARG A 12 -4.08 -15.07 -0.48
CA ARG A 12 -5.12 -16.05 -0.86
C ARG A 12 -6.47 -15.75 -0.21
N ARG A 13 -6.49 -15.20 1.01
CA ARG A 13 -7.72 -14.80 1.70
C ARG A 13 -8.29 -13.47 1.21
N PHE A 14 -7.50 -12.67 0.50
CA PHE A 14 -7.98 -11.43 -0.09
C PHE A 14 -9.03 -11.73 -1.16
N ASP A 15 -10.25 -11.21 -0.97
CA ASP A 15 -11.34 -11.32 -1.93
C ASP A 15 -11.39 -10.07 -2.82
N PRO A 16 -11.03 -10.17 -4.10
CA PRO A 16 -11.13 -9.06 -5.04
C PRO A 16 -12.57 -8.77 -5.48
N ALA A 17 -13.56 -9.59 -5.08
CA ALA A 17 -14.94 -9.53 -5.53
C ALA A 17 -15.02 -9.50 -7.07
N SER A 18 -15.69 -8.49 -7.66
CA SER A 18 -15.80 -8.32 -9.11
C SER A 18 -14.66 -7.54 -9.76
N ASP A 19 -13.62 -7.16 -8.99
CA ASP A 19 -12.47 -6.39 -9.49
C ASP A 19 -11.47 -7.32 -10.21
N GLY A 20 -11.62 -7.45 -11.54
CA GLY A 20 -10.77 -8.30 -12.36
C GLY A 20 -9.29 -7.88 -12.38
N GLU A 21 -8.96 -6.60 -12.18
CA GLU A 21 -7.57 -6.15 -12.10
C GLU A 21 -6.95 -6.54 -10.76
N ALA A 22 -7.69 -6.41 -9.66
CA ALA A 22 -7.23 -6.90 -8.36
C ALA A 22 -7.08 -8.43 -8.35
N LEU A 23 -7.93 -9.16 -9.06
CA LEU A 23 -7.80 -10.61 -9.23
C LEU A 23 -6.50 -10.98 -9.95
N LYS A 24 -6.20 -10.32 -11.08
CA LYS A 24 -4.93 -10.53 -11.81
C LYS A 24 -3.72 -10.20 -10.95
N SER A 25 -3.76 -9.06 -10.25
CA SER A 25 -2.69 -8.62 -9.35
C SER A 25 -2.46 -9.64 -8.22
N ARG A 26 -3.54 -10.18 -7.64
CA ARG A 26 -3.46 -11.26 -6.63
C ARG A 26 -2.71 -12.48 -7.16
N GLU A 27 -3.09 -12.96 -8.34
CA GLU A 27 -2.44 -14.14 -8.94
C GLU A 27 -0.97 -13.88 -9.27
N LEU A 28 -0.63 -12.70 -9.80
CA LEU A 28 0.76 -12.32 -10.07
C LEU A 28 1.60 -12.21 -8.80
N ALA A 29 1.04 -11.68 -7.71
CA ALA A 29 1.73 -11.60 -6.42
C ALA A 29 1.98 -13.00 -5.82
N LEU A 30 1.00 -13.91 -5.93
CA LEU A 30 1.16 -15.30 -5.52
C LEU A 30 2.24 -16.00 -6.35
N GLN A 31 2.25 -15.81 -7.66
CA GLN A 31 3.27 -16.36 -8.55
C GLN A 31 4.68 -15.83 -8.22
N LEU A 32 4.80 -14.52 -7.93
CA LEU A 32 6.07 -13.95 -7.48
C LEU A 32 6.56 -14.65 -6.20
N LEU A 33 5.68 -14.80 -5.20
CA LEU A 33 6.01 -15.46 -3.94
C LEU A 33 6.42 -16.91 -4.15
N GLU A 34 5.83 -17.62 -5.10
CA GLU A 34 6.16 -19.02 -5.40
C GLU A 34 7.50 -19.16 -6.12
N CYS A 35 7.75 -18.32 -7.14
CA CYS A 35 8.85 -18.51 -8.09
C CYS A 35 10.10 -17.66 -7.81
N SER A 36 9.97 -16.53 -7.08
CA SER A 36 11.11 -15.64 -6.86
C SER A 36 11.99 -16.11 -5.69
N PRO A 37 13.33 -16.06 -5.82
CA PRO A 37 14.23 -16.39 -4.73
C PRO A 37 14.18 -15.38 -3.57
N ALA A 38 13.93 -14.09 -3.86
CA ALA A 38 13.97 -13.01 -2.88
C ALA A 38 12.81 -12.00 -3.07
N PRO A 39 11.53 -12.45 -2.96
CA PRO A 39 10.38 -11.62 -3.33
C PRO A 39 10.21 -10.34 -2.49
N PHE A 40 10.82 -10.26 -1.32
CA PHE A 40 10.77 -9.11 -0.43
C PHE A 40 11.98 -8.16 -0.57
N SER A 41 12.97 -8.53 -1.39
CA SER A 41 14.15 -7.70 -1.58
C SER A 41 13.93 -6.64 -2.65
N ARG A 42 14.16 -5.37 -2.31
CA ARG A 42 14.14 -4.26 -3.28
C ARG A 42 15.12 -4.42 -4.44
N ALA A 43 16.13 -5.29 -4.32
CA ALA A 43 17.07 -5.62 -5.37
C ALA A 43 16.58 -6.74 -6.31
N GLN A 44 15.41 -7.32 -6.05
CA GLN A 44 14.79 -8.32 -6.91
C GLN A 44 14.03 -7.61 -8.04
N PHE A 45 14.68 -7.42 -9.19
CA PHE A 45 14.10 -6.70 -10.33
C PHE A 45 13.43 -7.60 -11.38
N THR A 46 13.61 -8.93 -11.32
CA THR A 46 13.04 -9.83 -12.33
C THR A 46 12.19 -10.92 -11.69
N PRO A 47 10.86 -10.86 -11.82
CA PRO A 47 10.07 -9.82 -12.49
C PRO A 47 9.92 -8.53 -11.67
N GLY A 48 10.14 -8.56 -10.37
CA GLY A 48 9.98 -7.47 -9.42
C GLY A 48 9.97 -7.96 -7.98
N HIS A 49 9.42 -7.18 -7.08
CA HIS A 49 9.37 -7.49 -5.65
C HIS A 49 8.09 -6.98 -4.99
N ILE A 50 7.81 -7.47 -3.78
CA ILE A 50 6.69 -7.01 -2.96
C ILE A 50 7.00 -5.63 -2.38
N THR A 51 6.00 -4.76 -2.41
CA THR A 51 5.95 -3.48 -1.69
C THR A 51 4.74 -3.42 -0.77
N CYS A 52 4.72 -2.47 0.14
CA CYS A 52 3.67 -2.31 1.14
C CYS A 52 3.16 -0.89 1.16
N THR A 53 1.85 -0.72 1.14
CA THR A 53 1.19 0.58 1.13
C THR A 53 0.14 0.63 2.24
N GLY A 54 0.05 1.78 2.92
CA GLY A 54 -0.96 2.05 3.92
C GLY A 54 -2.11 2.86 3.35
N LEU A 55 -3.32 2.29 3.28
CA LEU A 55 -4.54 3.02 3.07
C LEU A 55 -5.10 3.42 4.43
N VAL A 56 -4.93 4.69 4.78
CA VAL A 56 -5.31 5.20 6.10
C VAL A 56 -6.58 6.01 6.00
N LEU A 57 -7.62 5.58 6.70
CA LEU A 57 -8.81 6.39 6.93
C LEU A 57 -8.60 7.29 8.14
N GLY A 58 -9.08 8.52 8.05
CA GLY A 58 -9.06 9.47 9.17
C GLY A 58 -9.89 9.01 10.37
N PRO A 59 -9.83 9.75 11.50
CA PRO A 59 -10.67 9.49 12.66
C PRO A 59 -12.17 9.51 12.37
N ASP A 60 -12.59 10.20 11.30
CA ASP A 60 -13.97 10.19 10.78
C ASP A 60 -14.39 8.88 10.10
N GLY A 61 -13.42 7.97 9.83
CA GLY A 61 -13.65 6.73 9.10
C GLY A 61 -13.85 6.90 7.61
N GLU A 62 -13.69 8.10 7.06
CA GLU A 62 -14.02 8.43 5.68
C GLU A 62 -12.88 9.12 4.92
N SER A 63 -12.23 10.11 5.52
CA SER A 63 -11.17 10.87 4.87
C SER A 63 -9.95 9.99 4.60
N LEU A 64 -9.40 10.09 3.38
CA LEU A 64 -8.24 9.30 2.91
C LEU A 64 -6.96 10.11 3.07
N LEU A 65 -5.93 9.51 3.69
CA LEU A 65 -4.59 10.09 3.77
C LEU A 65 -3.86 9.92 2.44
N LEU A 66 -3.33 11.01 1.90
CA LEU A 66 -2.63 11.06 0.64
C LEU A 66 -1.29 11.78 0.78
N VAL A 67 -0.30 11.36 -0.01
CA VAL A 67 1.00 12.02 -0.17
C VAL A 67 1.18 12.49 -1.62
N HIS A 68 1.64 13.72 -1.82
CA HIS A 68 2.07 14.19 -3.13
C HIS A 68 3.54 13.81 -3.32
N HIS A 69 3.79 12.67 -3.96
CA HIS A 69 5.12 12.10 -4.10
C HIS A 69 6.04 12.99 -4.95
N ARG A 70 7.19 13.40 -4.38
CA ARG A 70 8.08 14.40 -4.98
C ARG A 70 8.63 13.99 -6.35
N ARG A 71 9.08 12.73 -6.48
CA ARG A 71 9.71 12.21 -7.71
C ARG A 71 8.68 11.97 -8.82
N LEU A 72 7.51 11.42 -8.45
CA LEU A 72 6.47 11.04 -9.40
C LEU A 72 5.54 12.20 -9.78
N GLY A 73 5.50 13.27 -8.96
CA GLY A 73 4.69 14.45 -9.21
C GLY A 73 3.18 14.19 -9.18
N ARG A 74 2.73 13.17 -8.43
CA ARG A 74 1.33 12.75 -8.34
C ARG A 74 0.94 12.37 -6.93
N TRP A 75 -0.35 12.38 -6.66
CA TRP A 75 -0.90 11.94 -5.39
C TRP A 75 -1.02 10.42 -5.32
N LEU A 76 -0.58 9.84 -4.21
CA LEU A 76 -0.54 8.41 -3.94
C LEU A 76 -0.89 8.15 -2.48
N LEU A 77 -1.06 6.88 -2.14
CA LEU A 77 -1.03 6.42 -0.76
C LEU A 77 0.43 6.39 -0.24
N PRO A 78 0.67 6.59 1.05
CA PRO A 78 2.00 6.38 1.65
C PRO A 78 2.38 4.90 1.59
N GLY A 79 3.63 4.61 1.23
CA GLY A 79 4.11 3.25 1.09
C GLY A 79 5.48 3.13 0.47
N GLY A 80 6.08 1.94 0.61
CA GLY A 80 7.43 1.71 0.12
C GLY A 80 7.88 0.25 0.25
N HIS A 81 9.19 0.08 0.43
CA HIS A 81 9.83 -1.22 0.45
C HIS A 81 9.82 -1.83 1.86
N ILE A 82 9.97 -3.14 1.87
CA ILE A 82 10.16 -3.91 3.10
C ILE A 82 11.61 -3.78 3.53
N GLU A 83 11.83 -3.50 4.82
CA GLU A 83 13.14 -3.42 5.44
C GLU A 83 13.45 -4.71 6.25
N PRO A 84 14.73 -5.05 6.46
CA PRO A 84 15.10 -6.27 7.21
C PRO A 84 14.57 -6.32 8.64
N GLU A 85 14.30 -5.18 9.24
CA GLU A 85 13.80 -4.98 10.60
C GLU A 85 12.30 -5.21 10.72
N ASP A 86 11.55 -5.17 9.61
CA ASP A 86 10.12 -5.41 9.61
C ASP A 86 9.84 -6.88 9.94
N ALA A 87 9.16 -7.14 11.05
CA ALA A 87 8.84 -8.48 11.50
C ALA A 87 7.66 -9.08 10.73
N GLU A 88 6.65 -8.23 10.44
CA GLU A 88 5.46 -8.56 9.69
C GLU A 88 5.30 -7.64 8.48
N ILE A 89 4.72 -8.16 7.42
CA ILE A 89 4.60 -7.39 6.17
C ILE A 89 3.76 -6.09 6.30
N TRP A 90 2.76 -6.12 7.16
CA TRP A 90 1.94 -4.93 7.42
C TRP A 90 2.64 -3.89 8.31
N GLU A 91 3.68 -4.29 9.05
CA GLU A 91 4.51 -3.35 9.82
C GLU A 91 5.34 -2.46 8.88
N ALA A 92 5.79 -2.98 7.74
CA ALA A 92 6.40 -2.16 6.70
C ALA A 92 5.45 -1.04 6.24
N ALA A 93 4.19 -1.37 5.93
CA ALA A 93 3.21 -0.35 5.54
C ALA A 93 2.96 0.68 6.66
N ARG A 94 2.88 0.22 7.92
CA ARG A 94 2.72 1.11 9.08
C ARG A 94 3.92 2.03 9.28
N ARG A 95 5.14 1.52 9.13
CA ARG A 95 6.39 2.30 9.21
C ARG A 95 6.41 3.38 8.13
N GLU A 96 6.12 3.01 6.87
CA GLU A 96 6.06 3.95 5.74
C GLU A 96 5.02 5.06 5.97
N VAL A 97 3.83 4.73 6.46
CA VAL A 97 2.83 5.74 6.85
C VAL A 97 3.41 6.74 7.85
N ALA A 98 4.06 6.25 8.91
CA ALA A 98 4.63 7.11 9.94
C ALA A 98 5.79 7.96 9.40
N GLU A 99 6.68 7.40 8.57
CA GLU A 99 7.84 8.07 7.99
C GLU A 99 7.43 9.15 6.99
N GLU A 100 6.51 8.84 6.08
CA GLU A 100 6.10 9.76 5.03
C GLU A 100 5.13 10.84 5.50
N THR A 101 4.30 10.55 6.49
CA THR A 101 3.18 11.44 6.86
C THR A 101 3.19 11.88 8.32
N GLY A 102 3.95 11.23 9.20
CA GLY A 102 3.93 11.46 10.64
C GLY A 102 2.65 10.97 11.33
N VAL A 103 1.71 10.40 10.59
CA VAL A 103 0.46 9.89 11.15
C VAL A 103 0.72 8.59 11.90
N SER A 104 0.22 8.52 13.14
CA SER A 104 0.17 7.27 13.89
C SER A 104 -1.11 6.51 13.55
N VAL A 105 -1.00 5.22 13.33
CA VAL A 105 -2.14 4.33 13.13
C VAL A 105 -2.32 3.39 14.32
N ALA A 106 -3.56 3.07 14.63
CA ALA A 106 -3.86 2.23 15.78
C ALA A 106 -3.33 0.79 15.58
N PRO A 107 -2.75 0.19 16.64
CA PRO A 107 -2.15 -1.15 16.57
C PRO A 107 -3.16 -2.28 16.81
N ASP A 108 -4.41 -2.13 16.45
CA ASP A 108 -5.48 -3.07 16.80
C ASP A 108 -5.42 -4.36 15.97
N GLY A 109 -4.43 -5.20 16.25
CA GLY A 109 -4.27 -6.50 15.61
C GLY A 109 -3.65 -6.43 14.21
N THR A 110 -3.82 -7.49 13.41
CA THR A 110 -3.38 -7.54 12.02
C THR A 110 -4.36 -6.75 11.14
N PRO A 111 -3.91 -5.69 10.46
CA PRO A 111 -4.79 -4.90 9.61
C PRO A 111 -5.29 -5.72 8.41
N PRO A 112 -6.52 -5.51 7.95
CA PRO A 112 -7.03 -6.21 6.79
C PRO A 112 -6.28 -5.77 5.52
N LEU A 113 -6.10 -6.72 4.59
CA LEU A 113 -5.60 -6.45 3.25
C LEU A 113 -6.74 -5.86 2.41
N GLY A 114 -6.65 -4.57 2.13
CA GLY A 114 -7.66 -3.80 1.38
C GLY A 114 -7.45 -3.83 -0.13
N GLY A 115 -6.26 -4.22 -0.61
CA GLY A 115 -5.96 -4.28 -2.03
C GLY A 115 -4.67 -5.02 -2.36
N VAL A 116 -4.61 -5.51 -3.59
CA VAL A 116 -3.39 -6.00 -4.23
C VAL A 116 -3.31 -5.35 -5.60
N ASP A 117 -2.20 -4.69 -5.90
CA ASP A 117 -1.97 -4.02 -7.17
C ASP A 117 -0.59 -4.39 -7.73
N VAL A 118 -0.51 -4.65 -9.04
CA VAL A 118 0.77 -4.91 -9.71
C VAL A 118 0.96 -3.90 -10.82
N HIS A 119 2.01 -3.11 -10.69
CA HIS A 119 2.30 -2.06 -11.65
C HIS A 119 3.78 -1.97 -11.99
N GLY A 120 4.07 -1.40 -13.16
CA GLY A 120 5.43 -1.25 -13.66
C GLY A 120 6.12 -0.01 -13.10
N ILE A 121 7.37 -0.17 -12.66
CA ILE A 121 8.28 0.91 -12.32
C ILE A 121 9.20 1.16 -13.51
N PRO A 122 9.16 2.34 -14.13
CA PRO A 122 10.04 2.67 -15.25
C PRO A 122 11.52 2.60 -14.86
N ALA A 123 12.36 2.18 -15.81
CA ALA A 123 13.80 2.17 -15.60
C ALA A 123 14.31 3.57 -15.21
N GLY A 124 15.14 3.62 -14.16
CA GLY A 124 15.80 4.81 -13.66
C GLY A 124 17.31 4.76 -13.83
N ARG A 125 18.04 5.67 -13.14
CA ARG A 125 19.51 5.71 -13.23
C ARG A 125 20.18 4.49 -12.56
N SER A 126 19.57 3.96 -11.50
CA SER A 126 20.13 2.90 -10.66
C SER A 126 19.34 1.60 -10.72
N GLU A 127 18.14 1.61 -11.33
CA GLU A 127 17.22 0.48 -11.31
C GLU A 127 16.69 0.20 -12.73
N PRO A 128 16.66 -1.07 -13.17
CA PRO A 128 16.01 -1.44 -14.43
C PRO A 128 14.49 -1.32 -14.32
N TYR A 129 13.77 -1.46 -15.42
CA TYR A 129 12.33 -1.66 -15.37
C TYR A 129 12.01 -2.92 -14.58
N HIS A 130 11.07 -2.84 -13.66
CA HIS A 130 10.61 -3.95 -12.84
C HIS A 130 9.17 -3.75 -12.38
N LEU A 131 8.58 -4.77 -11.74
CA LEU A 131 7.22 -4.71 -11.19
C LEU A 131 7.27 -4.50 -9.69
N HIS A 132 6.42 -3.61 -9.19
CA HIS A 132 6.00 -3.62 -7.79
C HIS A 132 4.74 -4.46 -7.67
N HIS A 133 4.74 -5.38 -6.73
CA HIS A 133 3.59 -6.16 -6.30
C HIS A 133 3.15 -5.60 -4.95
N ASP A 134 2.26 -4.62 -5.01
CA ASP A 134 1.93 -3.79 -3.86
C ASP A 134 0.79 -4.40 -3.05
N LEU A 135 1.00 -4.52 -1.74
CA LEU A 135 0.01 -4.99 -0.76
C LEU A 135 -0.51 -3.79 0.02
N VAL A 136 -1.78 -3.48 -0.16
CA VAL A 136 -2.44 -2.31 0.44
C VAL A 136 -3.13 -2.72 1.75
N PHE A 137 -2.61 -2.26 2.88
CA PHE A 137 -3.15 -2.52 4.21
C PHE A 137 -4.05 -1.39 4.68
N ALA A 138 -5.18 -1.75 5.28
CA ALA A 138 -6.16 -0.79 5.78
C ALA A 138 -5.86 -0.40 7.23
N PHE A 139 -5.78 0.90 7.48
CA PHE A 139 -5.54 1.46 8.82
C PHE A 139 -6.54 2.55 9.16
N ARG A 140 -6.67 2.83 10.45
CA ARG A 140 -7.34 4.02 10.97
C ARG A 140 -6.31 4.94 11.62
N GLY A 141 -6.27 6.20 11.21
CA GLY A 141 -5.44 7.23 11.83
C GLY A 141 -5.89 7.54 13.24
N ALA A 142 -4.94 7.68 14.17
CA ALA A 142 -5.23 8.04 15.56
C ALA A 142 -5.58 9.53 15.72
N GLY A 143 -5.31 10.36 14.73
CA GLY A 143 -5.57 11.81 14.74
C GLY A 143 -5.42 12.42 13.36
N TRP A 144 -5.59 13.76 13.28
CA TRP A 144 -5.50 14.51 12.03
C TRP A 144 -4.12 15.10 11.75
N ASP A 145 -3.25 15.10 12.75
CA ASP A 145 -1.93 15.71 12.63
C ASP A 145 -1.07 14.93 11.63
N CYS A 146 -0.60 15.64 10.62
CA CYS A 146 0.30 15.08 9.62
C CYS A 146 1.45 16.06 9.32
N ARG A 147 2.55 15.53 8.81
CA ARG A 147 3.73 16.32 8.43
C ARG A 147 4.28 15.82 7.10
N VAL A 148 4.83 16.74 6.33
CA VAL A 148 5.48 16.43 5.05
C VAL A 148 6.88 15.84 5.32
N SER A 149 7.19 14.70 4.69
CA SER A 149 8.53 14.10 4.70
C SER A 149 9.42 14.71 3.60
N HIS A 150 10.68 14.27 3.57
CA HIS A 150 11.60 14.68 2.49
C HIS A 150 11.25 14.07 1.13
N GLU A 151 10.50 12.98 1.09
CA GLU A 151 10.07 12.28 -0.13
C GLU A 151 8.81 12.88 -0.73
N SER A 152 8.05 13.65 0.04
CA SER A 152 6.79 14.25 -0.36
C SER A 152 6.91 15.77 -0.55
N ARG A 153 6.00 16.34 -1.33
CA ARG A 153 5.79 17.80 -1.45
C ARG A 153 4.69 18.27 -0.53
N GLU A 154 3.69 17.41 -0.34
CA GLU A 154 2.48 17.70 0.41
C GLU A 154 1.88 16.42 0.98
N VAL A 155 1.20 16.53 2.11
CA VAL A 155 0.39 15.48 2.72
C VAL A 155 -1.00 16.07 2.94
N ALA A 156 -2.05 15.30 2.63
CA ALA A 156 -3.42 15.77 2.76
C ALA A 156 -4.37 14.67 3.23
N TRP A 157 -5.33 15.08 4.06
CA TRP A 157 -6.54 14.31 4.30
C TRP A 157 -7.59 14.70 3.24
N CYS A 158 -7.96 13.74 2.42
CA CYS A 158 -8.90 13.93 1.33
C CYS A 158 -10.29 13.44 1.72
N ALA A 159 -11.25 14.36 1.84
CA ALA A 159 -12.65 13.97 2.04
C ALA A 159 -13.19 13.22 0.82
N PRO A 160 -14.16 12.29 0.99
CA PRO A 160 -14.75 11.51 -0.12
C PRO A 160 -15.22 12.35 -1.30
N SER A 161 -15.82 13.50 -1.02
CA SER A 161 -16.32 14.45 -2.04
C SER A 161 -15.21 15.15 -2.84
N ALA A 162 -13.97 15.10 -2.37
CA ALA A 162 -12.82 15.77 -2.99
C ALA A 162 -11.90 14.80 -3.76
N LEU A 163 -12.13 13.49 -3.73
CA LEU A 163 -11.27 12.48 -4.38
C LEU A 163 -11.01 12.77 -5.85
N GLY A 164 -12.00 13.24 -6.59
CA GLY A 164 -11.86 13.59 -8.01
C GLY A 164 -10.85 14.71 -8.32
N ARG A 165 -10.38 15.45 -7.31
CA ARG A 165 -9.39 16.53 -7.47
C ARG A 165 -7.95 16.02 -7.48
N TYR A 166 -7.73 14.79 -7.03
CA TYR A 166 -6.39 14.24 -6.79
C TYR A 166 -5.86 13.37 -7.93
N ASP A 167 -6.66 13.12 -8.97
CA ASP A 167 -6.30 12.27 -10.12
C ASP A 167 -5.64 10.95 -9.68
N LEU A 168 -6.31 10.26 -8.74
CA LEU A 168 -5.79 9.03 -8.14
C LEU A 168 -5.83 7.86 -9.14
N PRO A 169 -4.85 6.95 -9.09
CA PRO A 169 -4.94 5.68 -9.80
C PRO A 169 -6.25 4.94 -9.51
N PRO A 170 -6.89 4.32 -10.51
CA PRO A 170 -8.12 3.57 -10.31
C PRO A 170 -8.00 2.45 -9.25
N SER A 171 -6.83 1.84 -9.10
CA SER A 171 -6.55 0.84 -8.05
C SER A 171 -6.73 1.40 -6.65
N ILE A 172 -6.27 2.64 -6.41
CA ILE A 172 -6.45 3.33 -5.12
C ILE A 172 -7.94 3.59 -4.86
N CYS A 173 -8.68 4.08 -5.85
CA CYS A 173 -10.11 4.35 -5.70
C CYS A 173 -10.91 3.07 -5.35
N ARG A 174 -10.58 1.94 -6.00
CA ARG A 174 -11.20 0.65 -5.71
C ARG A 174 -10.83 0.12 -4.33
N ALA A 175 -9.55 0.20 -3.95
CA ALA A 175 -9.10 -0.18 -2.61
C ALA A 175 -9.76 0.68 -1.53
N TYR A 176 -9.87 1.99 -1.74
CA TYR A 176 -10.55 2.90 -0.82
C TYR A 176 -12.03 2.53 -0.62
N ALA A 177 -12.78 2.26 -1.70
CA ALA A 177 -14.17 1.84 -1.59
C ALA A 177 -14.30 0.56 -0.75
N ARG A 178 -13.47 -0.45 -1.01
CA ARG A 178 -13.44 -1.72 -0.26
C ARG A 178 -13.07 -1.52 1.21
N VAL A 179 -12.05 -0.72 1.50
CA VAL A 179 -11.60 -0.49 2.88
C VAL A 179 -12.65 0.24 3.71
N ARG A 180 -13.40 1.17 3.11
CA ARG A 180 -14.51 1.82 3.81
C ARG A 180 -15.56 0.81 4.25
N GLU A 181 -15.91 -0.15 3.42
CA GLU A 181 -16.85 -1.23 3.77
C GLU A 181 -16.26 -2.10 4.91
N LEU A 182 -15.01 -2.57 4.75
CA LEU A 182 -14.34 -3.42 5.75
C LEU A 182 -14.23 -2.78 7.15
N LEU A 183 -14.00 -1.46 7.22
CA LEU A 183 -13.83 -0.75 8.50
C LEU A 183 -15.13 -0.12 9.03
N SER A 184 -16.25 -0.18 8.28
CA SER A 184 -17.57 0.27 8.74
C SER A 184 -18.31 -0.81 9.51
N ASP A 185 -18.00 -2.09 9.29
CA ASP A 185 -18.68 -3.26 9.88
C ASP A 185 -18.07 -3.69 11.22
N GLY A 186 -17.11 -2.98 11.77
CA GLY A 186 -16.41 -3.23 13.04
C GLY A 186 -16.55 -2.05 14.01
#